data_e5655530a35e1cdef26e89534458d5ac
#
_entry.id   e5655530a35e1cdef26e89534458d5ac
#
_cell.length_a   1.000
_cell.length_b   1.000
_cell.length_c   1.000
_cell.angle_alpha   90.00
_cell.angle_beta   90.00
_cell.angle_gamma   90.00
#
_symmetry.space_group_name_H-M   'P 1'
#
loop_
_entity.id
_entity.type
_entity.pdbx_description
1 polymer ?
#
loop_
_entity_poly.entity_id
_entity_poly.type
_entity_poly.pdbx_seq_one_letter_code
_entity_poly.pdbx_strand_id
1 'polypeptide(L)'
;PFVQKLTKITPKMVKSAPKFHEIAKRIIEITEGTTLVGHNIDFDYRMLRQSFKRLGYDFKINTLDTIPLAKKLIPDQDSYSLGKLCKSIGIPLIDEHRASGDARATLELFKLLKTKDNSKEIIQQHHEESNAKNYINKIKELTQDLPSEKGFLYFQNASGGIIFEEYVDDLFKVSKKIFNSKSKKFIEIQNEVEQITYELTGTDTIAKLIL
;
A
#
# COMPACT_ATOMS: atom_id res chain seq x y z
N PRO A 1 -12.28 10.54 -26.06
CA PRO A 1 -11.41 11.01 -27.19
C PRO A 1 -9.93 11.05 -26.79
N PHE A 2 -9.52 11.73 -25.69
CA PHE A 2 -8.11 11.88 -25.29
C PHE A 2 -7.48 10.54 -24.89
N VAL A 3 -8.08 9.81 -23.93
CA VAL A 3 -7.60 8.52 -23.45
C VAL A 3 -7.49 7.51 -24.59
N GLN A 4 -8.47 7.45 -25.48
CA GLN A 4 -8.44 6.55 -26.63
C GLN A 4 -7.29 6.89 -27.62
N LYS A 5 -7.00 8.17 -27.83
CA LYS A 5 -5.85 8.59 -28.67
C LYS A 5 -4.52 8.19 -28.03
N LEU A 6 -4.40 8.34 -26.70
CA LEU A 6 -3.18 8.02 -25.94
C LEU A 6 -2.94 6.53 -25.86
N THR A 7 -3.93 5.77 -25.38
CA THR A 7 -3.80 4.33 -25.08
C THR A 7 -4.13 3.41 -26.24
N LYS A 8 -4.78 3.96 -27.30
CA LYS A 8 -5.33 3.20 -28.43
C LYS A 8 -6.39 2.16 -28.00
N ILE A 9 -6.93 2.26 -26.78
CA ILE A 9 -7.99 1.38 -26.27
C ILE A 9 -9.34 1.93 -26.78
N THR A 10 -10.06 1.11 -27.54
CA THR A 10 -11.36 1.46 -28.10
C THR A 10 -12.53 0.92 -27.26
N PRO A 11 -13.72 1.53 -27.32
CA PRO A 11 -14.91 0.99 -26.65
C PRO A 11 -15.23 -0.44 -27.04
N LYS A 12 -14.96 -0.83 -28.31
CA LYS A 12 -15.14 -2.21 -28.78
C LYS A 12 -14.24 -3.20 -28.04
N MET A 13 -12.97 -2.84 -27.79
CA MET A 13 -12.02 -3.67 -27.03
C MET A 13 -12.46 -3.84 -25.57
N VAL A 14 -12.94 -2.76 -24.94
CA VAL A 14 -13.40 -2.80 -23.55
C VAL A 14 -14.67 -3.63 -23.39
N LYS A 15 -15.56 -3.62 -24.39
CA LYS A 15 -16.81 -4.39 -24.34
C LYS A 15 -16.59 -5.90 -24.21
N SER A 16 -15.52 -6.42 -24.82
CA SER A 16 -15.17 -7.85 -24.80
C SER A 16 -14.12 -8.20 -23.72
N ALA A 17 -13.61 -7.21 -22.99
CA ALA A 17 -12.64 -7.45 -21.91
C ALA A 17 -13.32 -8.04 -20.66
N PRO A 18 -12.61 -8.89 -19.90
CA PRO A 18 -13.13 -9.40 -18.63
C PRO A 18 -13.36 -8.25 -17.65
N LYS A 19 -14.42 -8.38 -16.86
CA LYS A 19 -14.68 -7.43 -15.77
C LYS A 19 -13.72 -7.67 -14.61
N PHE A 20 -13.50 -6.65 -13.79
CA PHE A 20 -12.53 -6.74 -12.71
C PHE A 20 -12.80 -7.91 -11.74
N HIS A 21 -14.05 -8.16 -11.38
CA HIS A 21 -14.40 -9.27 -10.48
C HIS A 21 -14.06 -10.66 -11.04
N GLU A 22 -13.98 -10.82 -12.36
CA GLU A 22 -13.63 -12.08 -13.01
C GLU A 22 -12.12 -12.38 -12.91
N ILE A 23 -11.29 -11.33 -12.78
CA ILE A 23 -9.83 -11.43 -12.69
C ILE A 23 -9.28 -11.18 -11.28
N ALA A 24 -10.11 -10.68 -10.37
CA ALA A 24 -9.69 -10.26 -9.03
C ALA A 24 -8.99 -11.37 -8.24
N LYS A 25 -9.54 -12.59 -8.26
CA LYS A 25 -8.91 -13.75 -7.61
C LYS A 25 -7.50 -14.01 -8.14
N ARG A 26 -7.32 -13.95 -9.46
CA ARG A 26 -6.02 -14.18 -10.08
C ARG A 26 -4.99 -13.11 -9.71
N ILE A 27 -5.44 -11.86 -9.56
CA ILE A 27 -4.56 -10.77 -9.09
C ILE A 27 -4.07 -11.07 -7.67
N ILE A 28 -4.96 -11.48 -6.75
CA ILE A 28 -4.57 -11.85 -5.39
C ILE A 28 -3.54 -12.98 -5.42
N GLU A 29 -3.83 -14.08 -6.14
CA GLU A 29 -2.95 -15.26 -6.23
C GLU A 29 -1.53 -14.91 -6.69
N ILE A 30 -1.38 -14.04 -7.70
CA ILE A 30 -0.05 -13.69 -8.24
C ILE A 30 0.66 -12.62 -7.41
N THR A 31 -0.04 -11.91 -6.53
CA THR A 31 0.53 -10.82 -5.73
C THR A 31 0.75 -11.21 -4.27
N GLU A 32 0.17 -12.32 -3.80
CA GLU A 32 0.32 -12.79 -2.43
C GLU A 32 1.80 -12.98 -2.04
N GLY A 33 2.21 -12.41 -0.91
CA GLY A 33 3.58 -12.50 -0.41
C GLY A 33 4.65 -11.81 -1.27
N THR A 34 4.25 -10.99 -2.26
CA THR A 34 5.18 -10.31 -3.17
C THR A 34 5.21 -8.79 -2.94
N THR A 35 6.12 -8.11 -3.63
CA THR A 35 6.17 -6.65 -3.72
C THR A 35 5.80 -6.22 -5.13
N LEU A 36 4.83 -5.33 -5.27
CA LEU A 36 4.42 -4.76 -6.54
C LEU A 36 5.40 -3.66 -6.95
N VAL A 37 6.15 -3.91 -8.02
CA VAL A 37 7.12 -2.94 -8.56
C VAL A 37 6.49 -2.19 -9.72
N GLY A 38 6.59 -0.86 -9.72
CA GLY A 38 6.06 -0.03 -10.78
C GLY A 38 6.85 1.26 -10.97
N HIS A 39 6.52 1.98 -12.02
CA HIS A 39 7.06 3.30 -12.30
C HIS A 39 5.95 4.35 -12.09
N ASN A 40 6.01 5.11 -10.99
CA ASN A 40 4.90 5.86 -10.41
C ASN A 40 3.79 4.94 -9.89
N ILE A 41 4.18 3.92 -9.14
CA ILE A 41 3.35 2.80 -8.70
C ILE A 41 2.12 3.23 -7.89
N ASP A 42 2.18 4.38 -7.20
CA ASP A 42 1.07 4.88 -6.38
C ASP A 42 -0.22 5.06 -7.18
N PHE A 43 -0.12 5.39 -8.47
CA PHE A 43 -1.30 5.50 -9.34
C PHE A 43 -1.96 4.13 -9.57
N ASP A 44 -1.17 3.14 -9.98
CA ASP A 44 -1.67 1.79 -10.30
C ASP A 44 -2.18 1.09 -9.05
N TYR A 45 -1.47 1.20 -7.94
CA TYR A 45 -1.86 0.63 -6.66
C TYR A 45 -3.18 1.23 -6.14
N ARG A 46 -3.35 2.55 -6.25
CA ARG A 46 -4.62 3.21 -5.90
C ARG A 46 -5.78 2.70 -6.75
N MET A 47 -5.58 2.52 -8.05
CA MET A 47 -6.61 1.98 -8.95
C MET A 47 -7.00 0.54 -8.59
N LEU A 48 -6.01 -0.31 -8.25
CA LEU A 48 -6.25 -1.66 -7.76
C LEU A 48 -7.04 -1.64 -6.45
N ARG A 49 -6.58 -0.89 -5.45
CA ARG A 49 -7.28 -0.76 -4.16
C ARG A 49 -8.74 -0.32 -4.33
N GLN A 50 -9.00 0.70 -5.15
CA GLN A 50 -10.37 1.16 -5.40
C GLN A 50 -11.23 0.08 -6.06
N SER A 51 -10.65 -0.68 -6.99
CA SER A 51 -11.37 -1.76 -7.69
C SER A 51 -11.69 -2.91 -6.74
N PHE A 52 -10.77 -3.30 -5.87
CA PHE A 52 -11.00 -4.32 -4.83
C PHE A 52 -11.99 -3.85 -3.75
N LYS A 53 -11.90 -2.58 -3.33
CA LYS A 53 -12.84 -1.99 -2.36
C LYS A 53 -14.31 -2.07 -2.86
N ARG A 54 -14.55 -1.89 -4.16
CA ARG A 54 -15.89 -2.06 -4.77
C ARG A 54 -16.39 -3.52 -4.69
N LEU A 55 -15.49 -4.48 -4.53
CA LEU A 55 -15.82 -5.89 -4.30
C LEU A 55 -15.88 -6.26 -2.81
N GLY A 56 -15.74 -5.28 -1.91
CA GLY A 56 -15.72 -5.51 -0.46
C GLY A 56 -14.40 -6.08 0.07
N TYR A 57 -13.32 -6.02 -0.72
CA TYR A 57 -12.01 -6.58 -0.35
C TYR A 57 -10.98 -5.46 -0.12
N ASP A 58 -10.27 -5.51 1.02
CA ASP A 58 -9.18 -4.59 1.33
C ASP A 58 -7.85 -5.12 0.79
N PHE A 59 -7.50 -4.69 -0.42
CA PHE A 59 -6.28 -5.11 -1.10
C PHE A 59 -5.07 -4.38 -0.56
N LYS A 60 -4.19 -5.11 0.10
CA LYS A 60 -2.92 -4.62 0.67
C LYS A 60 -1.74 -5.40 0.13
N ILE A 61 -0.75 -4.70 -0.38
CA ILE A 61 0.50 -5.25 -0.90
C ILE A 61 1.62 -4.24 -0.73
N ASN A 62 2.84 -4.71 -0.51
CA ASN A 62 4.03 -3.87 -0.53
C ASN A 62 4.29 -3.34 -1.93
N THR A 63 4.69 -2.07 -2.02
CA THR A 63 4.99 -1.41 -3.30
C THR A 63 6.43 -0.93 -3.35
N LEU A 64 7.02 -0.89 -4.54
CA LEU A 64 8.34 -0.35 -4.82
C LEU A 64 8.30 0.53 -6.08
N ASP A 65 8.58 1.81 -5.92
CA ASP A 65 8.60 2.75 -7.05
C ASP A 65 10.00 2.84 -7.65
N THR A 66 10.09 2.67 -8.96
CA THR A 66 11.36 2.76 -9.68
C THR A 66 11.84 4.19 -9.91
N ILE A 67 10.99 5.23 -9.75
CA ILE A 67 11.40 6.63 -9.94
C ILE A 67 12.42 7.08 -8.89
N PRO A 68 12.19 6.93 -7.57
CA PRO A 68 13.17 7.28 -6.56
C PRO A 68 14.47 6.49 -6.70
N LEU A 69 14.38 5.19 -7.05
CA LEU A 69 15.54 4.35 -7.29
C LEU A 69 16.35 4.83 -8.49
N ALA A 70 15.68 5.15 -9.60
CA ALA A 70 16.35 5.67 -10.79
C ALA A 70 17.07 6.99 -10.51
N LYS A 71 16.47 7.89 -9.72
CA LYS A 71 17.12 9.14 -9.31
C LYS A 71 18.40 8.92 -8.50
N LYS A 72 18.44 7.88 -7.66
CA LYS A 72 19.63 7.54 -6.85
C LYS A 72 20.70 6.78 -7.66
N LEU A 73 20.29 5.81 -8.51
CA LEU A 73 21.18 4.86 -9.19
C LEU A 73 21.59 5.30 -10.60
N ILE A 74 20.80 6.17 -11.23
CA ILE A 74 21.02 6.73 -12.56
C ILE A 74 20.74 8.24 -12.49
N PRO A 75 21.57 9.00 -11.76
CA PRO A 75 21.40 10.44 -11.64
C PRO A 75 21.58 11.16 -13.00
N ASP A 76 21.32 12.44 -13.03
CA ASP A 76 21.61 13.34 -14.16
C ASP A 76 20.84 13.01 -15.46
N GLN A 77 19.62 12.51 -15.31
CA GLN A 77 18.71 12.32 -16.44
C GLN A 77 17.80 13.57 -16.63
N ASP A 78 17.62 14.00 -17.86
CA ASP A 78 16.74 15.14 -18.20
C ASP A 78 15.29 14.91 -17.74
N SER A 79 14.86 13.66 -17.67
CA SER A 79 13.53 13.29 -17.24
C SER A 79 13.46 11.86 -16.72
N TYR A 80 12.74 11.68 -15.63
CA TYR A 80 12.43 10.36 -15.05
C TYR A 80 11.04 9.84 -15.41
N SER A 81 10.40 10.36 -16.47
CA SER A 81 9.22 9.69 -17.04
C SER A 81 9.67 8.42 -17.77
N LEU A 82 8.88 7.33 -17.68
CA LEU A 82 9.29 6.00 -18.19
C LEU A 82 9.79 6.07 -19.63
N GLY A 83 9.03 6.70 -20.53
CA GLY A 83 9.38 6.79 -21.94
C GLY A 83 10.71 7.50 -22.20
N LYS A 84 10.91 8.68 -21.57
CA LYS A 84 12.14 9.46 -21.76
C LYS A 84 13.34 8.78 -21.09
N LEU A 85 13.16 8.25 -19.90
CA LEU A 85 14.22 7.55 -19.17
C LEU A 85 14.66 6.31 -19.93
N CYS A 86 13.74 5.45 -20.36
CA CYS A 86 14.07 4.25 -21.14
C CYS A 86 14.83 4.61 -22.42
N LYS A 87 14.40 5.66 -23.13
CA LYS A 87 15.07 6.14 -24.32
C LYS A 87 16.52 6.59 -24.06
N SER A 88 16.75 7.34 -22.96
CA SER A 88 18.09 7.84 -22.62
C SER A 88 19.07 6.74 -22.22
N ILE A 89 18.56 5.62 -21.64
CA ILE A 89 19.40 4.49 -21.19
C ILE A 89 19.36 3.27 -22.12
N GLY A 90 18.73 3.40 -23.31
CA GLY A 90 18.74 2.37 -24.33
C GLY A 90 17.78 1.20 -24.10
N ILE A 91 16.76 1.34 -23.25
CA ILE A 91 15.71 0.34 -23.07
C ILE A 91 14.65 0.50 -24.16
N PRO A 92 14.37 -0.53 -24.99
CA PRO A 92 13.39 -0.43 -26.05
C PRO A 92 11.96 -0.30 -25.49
N LEU A 93 11.20 0.63 -26.02
CA LEU A 93 9.79 0.81 -25.73
C LEU A 93 8.95 0.20 -26.85
N ILE A 94 8.26 -0.86 -26.56
CA ILE A 94 7.32 -1.52 -27.46
C ILE A 94 5.91 -1.26 -26.91
N ASP A 95 5.01 -0.74 -27.76
CA ASP A 95 3.63 -0.41 -27.37
C ASP A 95 3.54 0.60 -26.21
N GLU A 96 4.25 1.72 -26.29
CA GLU A 96 4.17 2.84 -25.34
C GLU A 96 2.71 3.24 -25.08
N HIS A 97 2.40 3.55 -23.82
CA HIS A 97 1.06 3.83 -23.31
C HIS A 97 0.08 2.63 -23.37
N ARG A 98 0.61 1.44 -23.51
CA ARG A 98 -0.10 0.19 -23.31
C ARG A 98 0.44 -0.49 -22.05
N ALA A 99 -0.45 -0.88 -21.12
CA ALA A 99 -0.06 -1.43 -19.83
C ALA A 99 1.00 -2.55 -19.93
N SER A 100 0.89 -3.43 -20.94
CA SER A 100 1.87 -4.49 -21.16
C SER A 100 3.23 -3.98 -21.64
N GLY A 101 3.25 -2.94 -22.47
CA GLY A 101 4.49 -2.30 -22.95
C GLY A 101 5.21 -1.58 -21.81
N ASP A 102 4.47 -0.77 -21.08
CA ASP A 102 5.00 0.00 -19.94
C ASP A 102 5.48 -0.94 -18.83
N ALA A 103 4.77 -2.04 -18.55
CA ALA A 103 5.19 -3.05 -17.57
C ALA A 103 6.50 -3.76 -17.99
N ARG A 104 6.68 -4.11 -19.26
CA ARG A 104 7.93 -4.70 -19.77
C ARG A 104 9.09 -3.72 -19.67
N ALA A 105 8.88 -2.46 -20.06
CA ALA A 105 9.90 -1.42 -19.94
C ALA A 105 10.30 -1.20 -18.47
N THR A 106 9.33 -1.19 -17.57
CA THR A 106 9.56 -1.08 -16.11
C THR A 106 10.33 -2.28 -15.58
N LEU A 107 10.05 -3.49 -16.05
CA LEU A 107 10.81 -4.70 -15.70
C LEU A 107 12.28 -4.58 -16.10
N GLU A 108 12.56 -4.17 -17.35
CA GLU A 108 13.94 -4.02 -17.83
C GLU A 108 14.67 -2.88 -17.09
N LEU A 109 13.97 -1.78 -16.82
CA LEU A 109 14.51 -0.71 -15.97
C LEU A 109 14.84 -1.25 -14.57
N PHE A 110 13.95 -1.98 -13.93
CA PHE A 110 14.19 -2.52 -12.59
C PHE A 110 15.35 -3.53 -12.56
N LYS A 111 15.49 -4.38 -13.57
CA LYS A 111 16.67 -5.25 -13.72
C LYS A 111 17.98 -4.44 -13.80
N LEU A 112 17.99 -3.38 -14.61
CA LEU A 112 19.13 -2.48 -14.71
C LEU A 112 19.46 -1.80 -13.38
N LEU A 113 18.43 -1.30 -12.65
CA LEU A 113 18.61 -0.69 -11.33
C LEU A 113 19.22 -1.68 -10.33
N LYS A 114 18.77 -2.94 -10.35
CA LYS A 114 19.34 -4.00 -9.51
C LYS A 114 20.82 -4.27 -9.82
N THR A 115 21.24 -4.20 -11.09
CA THR A 115 22.65 -4.38 -11.44
C THR A 115 23.52 -3.19 -11.03
N LYS A 116 22.93 -1.98 -10.96
CA LYS A 116 23.64 -0.78 -10.52
C LYS A 116 23.72 -0.65 -9.00
N ASP A 117 22.79 -1.26 -8.27
CA ASP A 117 22.82 -1.34 -6.81
C ASP A 117 23.69 -2.50 -6.33
N ASN A 118 25.01 -2.38 -6.53
CA ASN A 118 25.98 -3.43 -6.24
C ASN A 118 25.96 -3.88 -4.77
N SER A 119 25.69 -2.97 -3.83
CA SER A 119 25.57 -3.28 -2.39
C SER A 119 24.21 -3.82 -1.99
N LYS A 120 23.21 -3.71 -2.87
CA LYS A 120 21.78 -4.00 -2.61
C LYS A 120 21.15 -3.15 -1.49
N GLU A 121 21.86 -2.13 -1.01
CA GLU A 121 21.45 -1.30 0.13
C GLU A 121 20.38 -0.27 -0.28
N ILE A 122 20.50 0.32 -1.47
CA ILE A 122 19.62 1.40 -1.91
C ILE A 122 18.20 0.88 -2.16
N ILE A 123 18.06 -0.28 -2.80
CA ILE A 123 16.76 -0.92 -3.03
C ILE A 123 16.16 -1.40 -1.71
N GLN A 124 16.97 -1.94 -0.82
CA GLN A 124 16.52 -2.40 0.50
C GLN A 124 16.09 -1.22 1.37
N GLN A 125 16.87 -0.15 1.46
CA GLN A 125 16.50 1.07 2.19
C GLN A 125 15.21 1.67 1.68
N HIS A 126 15.04 1.75 0.35
CA HIS A 126 13.81 2.29 -0.23
C HIS A 126 12.58 1.44 0.12
N HIS A 127 12.74 0.11 0.16
CA HIS A 127 11.68 -0.81 0.59
C HIS A 127 11.32 -0.59 2.06
N GLU A 128 12.30 -0.41 2.94
CA GLU A 128 12.11 -0.12 4.37
C GLU A 128 11.42 1.24 4.59
N GLU A 129 11.86 2.29 3.87
CA GLU A 129 11.22 3.61 3.92
C GLU A 129 9.76 3.56 3.44
N SER A 130 9.48 2.80 2.39
CA SER A 130 8.13 2.59 1.87
C SER A 130 7.23 1.86 2.89
N ASN A 131 7.75 0.83 3.54
CA ASN A 131 7.06 0.11 4.60
C ASN A 131 6.79 0.99 5.82
N ALA A 132 7.76 1.80 6.24
CA ALA A 132 7.59 2.75 7.34
C ALA A 132 6.50 3.79 7.02
N LYS A 133 6.47 4.32 5.79
CA LYS A 133 5.43 5.25 5.34
C LYS A 133 4.04 4.61 5.31
N ASN A 134 3.95 3.37 4.79
CA ASN A 134 2.70 2.61 4.79
C ASN A 134 2.22 2.33 6.22
N TYR A 135 3.12 2.00 7.14
CA TYR A 135 2.81 1.80 8.55
C TYR A 135 2.28 3.08 9.22
N ILE A 136 2.92 4.23 8.97
CA ILE A 136 2.45 5.53 9.49
C ILE A 136 1.05 5.86 8.96
N ASN A 137 0.79 5.63 7.67
CA ASN A 137 -0.53 5.85 7.08
C ASN A 137 -1.58 4.91 7.69
N LYS A 138 -1.26 3.63 7.89
CA LYS A 138 -2.13 2.66 8.58
C LYS A 138 -2.50 3.14 9.98
N ILE A 139 -1.51 3.57 10.78
CA ILE A 139 -1.75 4.09 12.13
C ILE A 139 -2.68 5.31 12.08
N LYS A 140 -2.45 6.22 11.13
CA LYS A 140 -3.29 7.41 10.97
C LYS A 140 -4.74 7.01 10.64
N GLU A 141 -4.95 6.11 9.70
CA GLU A 141 -6.28 5.60 9.31
C GLU A 141 -6.98 4.92 10.49
N LEU A 142 -6.27 4.12 11.29
CA LEU A 142 -6.83 3.38 12.43
C LEU A 142 -7.17 4.29 13.62
N THR A 143 -6.52 5.44 13.76
CA THR A 143 -6.67 6.28 14.98
C THR A 143 -7.38 7.61 14.74
N GLN A 144 -7.58 8.04 13.50
CA GLN A 144 -8.11 9.39 13.21
C GLN A 144 -9.51 9.66 13.78
N ASP A 145 -10.35 8.63 13.87
CA ASP A 145 -11.74 8.73 14.31
C ASP A 145 -11.93 8.36 15.80
N LEU A 146 -10.84 8.09 16.53
CA LEU A 146 -10.91 7.77 17.95
C LEU A 146 -11.10 9.06 18.78
N PRO A 147 -12.11 9.11 19.66
CA PRO A 147 -12.29 10.25 20.56
C PRO A 147 -11.29 10.24 21.71
N SER A 148 -11.01 11.44 22.27
CA SER A 148 -10.23 11.59 23.50
C SER A 148 -11.17 11.49 24.72
N GLU A 149 -11.81 10.34 24.87
CA GLU A 149 -12.78 10.04 25.91
C GLU A 149 -12.49 8.69 26.56
N LYS A 150 -13.09 8.45 27.75
CA LYS A 150 -12.99 7.17 28.48
C LYS A 150 -13.83 6.10 27.81
N GLY A 151 -13.30 4.88 27.77
CA GLY A 151 -14.04 3.75 27.23
C GLY A 151 -13.22 2.47 27.13
N PHE A 152 -13.86 1.43 26.61
CA PHE A 152 -13.19 0.21 26.20
C PHE A 152 -12.60 0.38 24.79
N LEU A 153 -11.37 -0.04 24.65
CA LEU A 153 -10.61 -0.01 23.41
C LEU A 153 -10.32 -1.43 22.94
N TYR A 154 -10.74 -1.76 21.73
CA TYR A 154 -10.56 -3.08 21.13
C TYR A 154 -9.71 -2.99 19.88
N PHE A 155 -8.64 -3.78 19.81
CA PHE A 155 -7.87 -3.99 18.59
C PHE A 155 -8.25 -5.34 17.98
N GLN A 156 -8.57 -5.35 16.71
CA GLN A 156 -9.04 -6.53 16.01
C GLN A 156 -8.13 -6.88 14.83
N ASN A 157 -7.93 -8.17 14.62
CA ASN A 157 -7.20 -8.67 13.46
C ASN A 157 -8.09 -8.75 12.20
N ALA A 158 -7.54 -9.20 11.08
CA ALA A 158 -8.23 -9.31 9.80
C ALA A 158 -9.47 -10.25 9.83
N SER A 159 -9.53 -11.20 10.75
CA SER A 159 -10.68 -12.09 10.93
C SER A 159 -11.75 -11.54 11.90
N GLY A 160 -11.54 -10.34 12.45
CA GLY A 160 -12.42 -9.73 13.45
C GLY A 160 -12.17 -10.21 14.89
N GLY A 161 -11.17 -11.05 15.11
CA GLY A 161 -10.79 -11.52 16.45
C GLY A 161 -10.15 -10.38 17.26
N ILE A 162 -10.56 -10.24 18.53
CA ILE A 162 -9.99 -9.26 19.47
C ILE A 162 -8.59 -9.75 19.89
N ILE A 163 -7.55 -8.97 19.58
CA ILE A 163 -6.15 -9.25 19.92
C ILE A 163 -5.67 -8.40 21.09
N PHE A 164 -6.39 -7.34 21.43
CA PHE A 164 -6.14 -6.48 22.57
C PHE A 164 -7.42 -5.79 23.01
N GLU A 165 -7.64 -5.76 24.31
CA GLU A 165 -8.77 -5.06 24.90
C GLU A 165 -8.31 -4.42 26.23
N GLU A 166 -8.70 -3.16 26.46
CA GLU A 166 -8.38 -2.43 27.67
C GLU A 166 -9.39 -1.30 27.91
N TYR A 167 -9.79 -1.11 29.18
CA TYR A 167 -10.50 0.09 29.60
C TYR A 167 -9.50 1.23 29.84
N VAL A 168 -9.71 2.36 29.15
CA VAL A 168 -8.76 3.48 29.12
C VAL A 168 -9.41 4.82 29.38
N ASP A 169 -8.64 5.76 29.93
CA ASP A 169 -9.10 7.13 30.20
C ASP A 169 -9.15 8.02 28.96
N ASP A 170 -8.42 7.68 27.90
CA ASP A 170 -8.35 8.42 26.64
C ASP A 170 -8.02 7.43 25.51
N LEU A 171 -9.03 7.12 24.71
CA LEU A 171 -8.95 6.15 23.63
C LEU A 171 -7.88 6.51 22.59
N PHE A 172 -7.85 7.78 22.16
CA PHE A 172 -6.87 8.25 21.18
C PHE A 172 -5.45 8.23 21.72
N LYS A 173 -5.24 8.76 22.93
CA LYS A 173 -3.91 8.85 23.53
C LYS A 173 -3.29 7.48 23.81
N VAL A 174 -4.11 6.53 24.32
CA VAL A 174 -3.63 5.18 24.62
C VAL A 174 -3.33 4.41 23.33
N SER A 175 -4.16 4.53 22.30
CA SER A 175 -3.87 3.94 20.98
C SER A 175 -2.54 4.44 20.42
N LYS A 176 -2.31 5.76 20.46
CA LYS A 176 -1.02 6.34 20.04
C LYS A 176 0.16 5.82 20.86
N LYS A 177 -0.01 5.64 22.17
CA LYS A 177 1.03 5.07 23.05
C LYS A 177 1.34 3.62 22.66
N ILE A 178 0.33 2.82 22.35
CA ILE A 178 0.52 1.44 21.90
C ILE A 178 1.31 1.41 20.59
N PHE A 179 0.94 2.21 19.59
CA PHE A 179 1.64 2.26 18.30
C PHE A 179 3.08 2.82 18.37
N ASN A 180 3.39 3.64 19.36
CA ASN A 180 4.75 4.16 19.59
C ASN A 180 5.59 3.26 20.51
N SER A 181 5.03 2.20 21.07
CA SER A 181 5.73 1.31 22.00
C SER A 181 6.65 0.35 21.27
N LYS A 182 7.82 0.11 21.86
CA LYS A 182 8.81 -0.88 21.40
C LYS A 182 8.76 -2.19 22.22
N SER A 183 7.77 -2.37 23.11
CA SER A 183 7.64 -3.60 23.87
C SER A 183 7.20 -4.76 22.96
N LYS A 184 7.71 -5.96 23.20
CA LYS A 184 7.42 -7.16 22.41
C LYS A 184 5.90 -7.39 22.26
N LYS A 185 5.14 -7.29 23.37
CA LYS A 185 3.68 -7.43 23.38
C LYS A 185 3.00 -6.46 22.43
N PHE A 186 3.37 -5.17 22.45
CA PHE A 186 2.74 -4.18 21.59
C PHE A 186 3.20 -4.26 20.13
N ILE A 187 4.42 -4.72 19.86
CA ILE A 187 4.88 -4.97 18.47
C ILE A 187 4.04 -6.09 17.82
N GLU A 188 3.72 -7.15 18.55
CA GLU A 188 2.84 -8.22 18.06
C GLU A 188 1.45 -7.64 17.70
N ILE A 189 0.83 -6.88 18.60
CA ILE A 189 -0.45 -6.19 18.35
C ILE A 189 -0.38 -5.23 17.15
N GLN A 190 0.68 -4.43 17.05
CA GLN A 190 0.91 -3.49 15.95
C GLN A 190 0.97 -4.18 14.58
N ASN A 191 1.51 -5.38 14.51
CA ASN A 191 1.64 -6.15 13.27
C ASN A 191 0.31 -6.80 12.84
N GLU A 192 -0.52 -7.19 13.80
CA GLU A 192 -1.74 -7.95 13.53
C GLU A 192 -3.00 -7.08 13.43
N VAL A 193 -3.00 -5.89 14.03
CA VAL A 193 -4.20 -5.03 14.08
C VAL A 193 -4.61 -4.56 12.67
N GLU A 194 -5.89 -4.74 12.37
CA GLU A 194 -6.50 -4.28 11.11
C GLU A 194 -7.67 -3.32 11.37
N GLN A 195 -8.24 -3.35 12.56
CA GLN A 195 -9.34 -2.47 12.95
C GLN A 195 -9.23 -2.10 14.43
N ILE A 196 -9.66 -0.89 14.76
CA ILE A 196 -9.86 -0.45 16.15
C ILE A 196 -11.31 -0.07 16.31
N THR A 197 -11.95 -0.64 17.33
CA THR A 197 -13.30 -0.28 17.76
C THR A 197 -13.29 0.15 19.22
N TYR A 198 -14.34 0.82 19.66
CA TYR A 198 -14.44 1.30 21.03
C TYR A 198 -15.87 1.38 21.52
N GLU A 199 -16.03 1.35 22.84
CA GLU A 199 -17.30 1.61 23.52
C GLU A 199 -17.10 2.69 24.56
N LEU A 200 -17.86 3.79 24.44
CA LEU A 200 -17.84 4.88 25.41
C LEU A 200 -18.65 4.50 26.65
N THR A 201 -18.06 4.63 27.81
CA THR A 201 -18.73 4.27 29.09
C THR A 201 -19.25 5.48 29.85
N GLY A 202 -18.85 6.69 29.48
CA GLY A 202 -19.29 7.96 30.12
C GLY A 202 -18.88 8.11 31.59
N THR A 203 -18.87 7.02 32.38
CA THR A 203 -18.45 7.02 33.79
C THR A 203 -17.76 5.71 34.18
N ASP A 204 -16.86 5.80 35.19
CA ASP A 204 -16.14 4.63 35.73
C ASP A 204 -17.10 3.60 36.40
N THR A 205 -18.30 4.04 36.78
CA THR A 205 -19.34 3.17 37.38
C THR A 205 -19.96 2.24 36.34
N ILE A 206 -20.19 2.72 35.12
CA ILE A 206 -20.71 1.89 34.02
C ILE A 206 -19.65 0.90 33.54
N ALA A 207 -18.39 1.30 33.47
CA ALA A 207 -17.30 0.41 33.13
C ALA A 207 -17.17 -0.80 34.05
N LYS A 208 -17.41 -0.62 35.37
CA LYS A 208 -17.40 -1.71 36.37
C LYS A 208 -18.59 -2.68 36.26
N LEU A 209 -19.64 -2.33 35.52
CA LEU A 209 -20.79 -3.20 35.27
C LEU A 209 -20.63 -4.05 34.00
N ILE A 210 -19.68 -3.69 33.15
CA ILE A 210 -19.39 -4.37 31.88
C ILE A 210 -18.24 -5.38 32.05
N LEU A 211 -17.37 -5.20 33.06
CA LEU A 211 -16.34 -6.17 33.48
C LEU A 211 -16.93 -7.28 34.36
#